data_10dc4cd21d87902183c3799a3ce36bc0
#
_entry.id   10dc4cd21d87902183c3799a3ce36bc0
#
_cell.length_a   1.000
_cell.length_b   1.000
_cell.length_c   1.000
_cell.angle_alpha   90.00
_cell.angle_beta   90.00
_cell.angle_gamma   90.00
#
_symmetry.space_group_name_H-M   'P 1'
#
loop_
_entity.id
_entity.type
_entity.pdbx_description
1 polymer ?
#
loop_
_entity_poly.entity_id
_entity_poly.type
_entity_poly.pdbx_seq_one_letter_code
_entity_poly.pdbx_strand_id
1 'polypeptide(L)'
;MKRPLPTDRETDWSKWLAQQMHGEAEARTFCGARCEILTDTHAWEVEWMRKYNQAPGQALLYASLFNKKPGIILLSKNEERDSIYYLRCAVICQRAEIDLQVVETNDEEQDKIGLSEVVKKGWSKIMSNI
;
A
#
# COMPACT_ATOMS: atom_id res chain seq x y z
N MET A 1 -0.20 -19.75 -4.81
CA MET A 1 0.22 -18.69 -5.73
C MET A 1 1.65 -18.30 -5.40
N LYS A 2 2.48 -18.19 -6.42
CA LYS A 2 3.89 -17.84 -6.24
C LYS A 2 4.06 -16.33 -6.06
N ARG A 3 4.99 -15.93 -5.18
CA ARG A 3 5.36 -14.52 -5.02
C ARG A 3 5.82 -13.92 -6.35
N PRO A 4 5.28 -12.76 -6.76
CA PRO A 4 5.71 -12.11 -8.00
C PRO A 4 7.16 -11.64 -7.96
N LEU A 5 7.72 -11.36 -9.14
CA LEU A 5 9.04 -10.77 -9.29
C LEU A 5 8.95 -9.24 -9.24
N PRO A 6 10.07 -8.55 -8.92
CA PRO A 6 10.07 -7.08 -8.93
C PRO A 6 9.70 -6.48 -10.29
N THR A 7 9.87 -7.25 -11.37
CA THR A 7 9.54 -6.81 -12.74
C THR A 7 8.10 -7.11 -13.13
N ASP A 8 7.35 -7.83 -12.30
CA ASP A 8 5.95 -8.13 -12.57
C ASP A 8 5.08 -6.89 -12.35
N ARG A 9 3.83 -6.97 -12.83
CA ARG A 9 2.92 -5.84 -12.78
C ARG A 9 2.33 -5.67 -11.38
N GLU A 10 1.86 -4.45 -11.11
CA GLU A 10 1.15 -4.15 -9.87
C GLU A 10 -0.01 -5.11 -9.63
N THR A 11 -0.77 -5.46 -10.68
CA THR A 11 -1.91 -6.37 -10.55
C THR A 11 -1.49 -7.76 -10.10
N ASP A 12 -0.33 -8.24 -10.52
CA ASP A 12 0.20 -9.52 -10.05
C ASP A 12 0.52 -9.47 -8.57
N TRP A 13 1.10 -8.37 -8.11
CA TRP A 13 1.37 -8.14 -6.69
C TRP A 13 0.09 -8.02 -5.87
N SER A 14 -0.91 -7.30 -6.39
CA SER A 14 -2.20 -7.15 -5.70
C SER A 14 -2.88 -8.48 -5.48
N LYS A 15 -2.89 -9.35 -6.48
CA LYS A 15 -3.49 -10.67 -6.36
C LYS A 15 -2.77 -11.56 -5.35
N TRP A 16 -1.44 -11.54 -5.39
CA TRP A 16 -0.64 -12.30 -4.44
C TRP A 16 -0.84 -11.80 -3.01
N LEU A 17 -0.80 -10.47 -2.82
CA LEU A 17 -1.01 -9.86 -1.51
C LEU A 17 -2.42 -10.16 -0.98
N ALA A 18 -3.44 -10.09 -1.83
CA ALA A 18 -4.80 -10.42 -1.42
C ALA A 18 -4.87 -11.83 -0.85
N GLN A 19 -4.19 -12.78 -1.49
CA GLN A 19 -4.15 -14.15 -0.99
C GLN A 19 -3.43 -14.24 0.35
N GLN A 20 -2.30 -13.55 0.51
CA GLN A 20 -1.55 -13.53 1.78
C GLN A 20 -2.36 -12.90 2.92
N MET A 21 -3.19 -11.94 2.61
CA MET A 21 -4.00 -11.20 3.58
C MET A 21 -5.39 -11.80 3.79
N HIS A 22 -5.69 -12.91 3.13
CA HIS A 22 -7.02 -13.54 3.15
C HIS A 22 -8.12 -12.56 2.73
N GLY A 23 -7.80 -11.73 1.73
CA GLY A 23 -8.70 -10.73 1.19
C GLY A 23 -9.21 -11.09 -0.19
N GLU A 24 -10.15 -10.29 -0.67
CA GLU A 24 -10.70 -10.40 -2.01
C GLU A 24 -9.96 -9.43 -2.94
N ALA A 25 -9.41 -9.95 -4.04
CA ALA A 25 -8.76 -9.13 -5.04
C ALA A 25 -9.81 -8.52 -5.99
N GLU A 26 -9.58 -7.25 -6.37
CA GLU A 26 -10.40 -6.54 -7.36
C GLU A 26 -11.89 -6.54 -7.03
N ALA A 27 -12.24 -6.27 -5.77
CA ALA A 27 -13.63 -6.22 -5.32
C ALA A 27 -14.37 -5.08 -6.02
N ARG A 28 -15.51 -5.40 -6.64
CA ARG A 28 -16.27 -4.44 -7.42
C ARG A 28 -17.23 -3.65 -6.54
N THR A 29 -17.34 -2.36 -6.82
CA THR A 29 -18.32 -1.49 -6.21
C THR A 29 -19.56 -1.36 -7.09
N PHE A 30 -20.65 -0.82 -6.53
CA PHE A 30 -21.89 -0.59 -7.28
C PHE A 30 -21.72 0.44 -8.41
N CYS A 31 -20.72 1.33 -8.32
CA CYS A 31 -20.46 2.35 -9.34
C CYS A 31 -19.41 1.92 -10.37
N GLY A 32 -19.00 0.64 -10.36
CA GLY A 32 -18.06 0.11 -11.34
C GLY A 32 -16.59 0.26 -11.00
N ALA A 33 -16.24 1.00 -9.95
CA ALA A 33 -14.87 1.07 -9.47
C ALA A 33 -14.47 -0.23 -8.79
N ARG A 34 -13.18 -0.56 -8.80
CA ARG A 34 -12.66 -1.80 -8.21
C ARG A 34 -11.63 -1.50 -7.15
N CYS A 35 -11.89 -1.98 -5.93
CA CYS A 35 -10.93 -1.96 -4.85
C CYS A 35 -9.91 -3.09 -5.07
N GLU A 36 -8.64 -2.79 -4.97
CA GLU A 36 -7.61 -3.79 -5.28
C GLU A 36 -7.59 -4.94 -4.30
N ILE A 37 -7.67 -4.66 -3.00
CA ILE A 37 -7.76 -5.72 -1.97
C ILE A 37 -8.79 -5.31 -0.93
N LEU A 38 -9.80 -6.13 -0.73
CA LEU A 38 -10.80 -5.93 0.31
C LEU A 38 -10.62 -7.00 1.38
N THR A 39 -10.35 -6.57 2.62
CA THR A 39 -10.28 -7.45 3.78
C THR A 39 -11.45 -7.18 4.72
N ASP A 40 -11.52 -7.91 5.82
CA ASP A 40 -12.56 -7.70 6.82
C ASP A 40 -12.53 -6.29 7.42
N THR A 41 -11.34 -5.68 7.50
CA THR A 41 -11.15 -4.41 8.18
C THR A 41 -10.87 -3.24 7.24
N HIS A 42 -10.29 -3.48 6.08
CA HIS A 42 -9.75 -2.45 5.21
C HIS A 42 -10.13 -2.61 3.75
N ALA A 43 -10.19 -1.49 3.07
CA ALA A 43 -10.12 -1.41 1.62
C ALA A 43 -8.70 -0.91 1.28
N TRP A 44 -7.90 -1.74 0.66
CA TRP A 44 -6.50 -1.47 0.36
C TRP A 44 -6.30 -1.08 -1.09
N GLU A 45 -5.55 0.01 -1.31
CA GLU A 45 -4.99 0.35 -2.61
C GLU A 45 -3.54 -0.13 -2.66
N VAL A 46 -3.13 -0.68 -3.80
CA VAL A 46 -1.76 -1.11 -4.03
C VAL A 46 -1.17 -0.24 -5.14
N GLU A 47 0.00 0.31 -4.90
CA GLU A 47 0.63 1.19 -5.89
C GLU A 47 2.14 1.10 -5.79
N TRP A 48 2.82 1.30 -6.91
CA TRP A 48 4.27 1.49 -6.90
C TRP A 48 4.61 2.78 -6.16
N MET A 49 5.67 2.74 -5.36
CA MET A 49 6.01 3.85 -4.48
C MET A 49 6.21 5.16 -5.24
N ARG A 50 6.74 5.12 -6.45
CA ARG A 50 6.93 6.32 -7.28
C ARG A 50 5.62 6.97 -7.71
N LYS A 51 4.55 6.20 -7.73
CA LYS A 51 3.22 6.68 -8.11
C LYS A 51 2.31 6.88 -6.89
N TYR A 52 2.90 7.14 -5.75
CA TYR A 52 2.20 7.23 -4.48
C TYR A 52 1.02 8.20 -4.49
N ASN A 53 1.12 9.28 -5.26
CA ASN A 53 0.10 10.32 -5.30
C ASN A 53 -1.22 9.86 -5.93
N GLN A 54 -1.23 8.73 -6.61
CA GLN A 54 -2.46 8.17 -7.20
C GLN A 54 -3.28 7.36 -6.19
N ALA A 55 -2.68 6.97 -5.07
CA ALA A 55 -3.31 6.03 -4.14
C ALA A 55 -4.24 6.65 -3.09
N PRO A 56 -3.94 7.81 -2.47
CA PRO A 56 -4.76 8.28 -1.34
C PRO A 56 -6.22 8.55 -1.67
N GLY A 57 -6.50 9.20 -2.80
CA GLY A 57 -7.87 9.47 -3.21
C GLY A 57 -8.67 8.19 -3.44
N GLN A 58 -8.06 7.21 -4.08
CA GLN A 58 -8.70 5.93 -4.34
C GLN A 58 -8.92 5.13 -3.05
N ALA A 59 -7.93 5.14 -2.15
CA ALA A 59 -8.06 4.47 -0.86
C ALA A 59 -9.25 5.01 -0.06
N LEU A 60 -9.40 6.33 -0.01
CA LEU A 60 -10.53 6.97 0.67
C LEU A 60 -11.86 6.66 0.01
N LEU A 61 -11.89 6.67 -1.33
CA LEU A 61 -13.11 6.35 -2.08
C LEU A 61 -13.57 4.93 -1.78
N TYR A 62 -12.69 3.95 -1.92
CA TYR A 62 -13.08 2.55 -1.73
C TYR A 62 -13.43 2.25 -0.27
N ALA A 63 -12.69 2.83 0.68
CA ALA A 63 -13.01 2.69 2.09
C ALA A 63 -14.43 3.20 2.38
N SER A 64 -14.79 4.32 1.77
CA SER A 64 -16.13 4.90 1.93
C SER A 64 -17.20 4.02 1.30
N LEU A 65 -16.94 3.49 0.09
CA LEU A 65 -17.92 2.66 -0.62
C LEU A 65 -18.17 1.32 0.08
N PHE A 66 -17.13 0.73 0.70
CA PHE A 66 -17.24 -0.55 1.39
C PHE A 66 -17.46 -0.40 2.91
N ASN A 67 -17.46 0.81 3.42
CA ASN A 67 -17.55 1.10 4.86
C ASN A 67 -16.43 0.37 5.63
N LYS A 68 -15.20 0.54 5.17
CA LYS A 68 -13.99 -0.03 5.75
C LYS A 68 -12.99 1.07 6.06
N LYS A 69 -11.92 0.72 6.76
CA LYS A 69 -10.80 1.65 6.97
C LYS A 69 -9.99 1.76 5.69
N PRO A 70 -9.48 2.96 5.34
CA PRO A 70 -8.63 3.09 4.17
C PRO A 70 -7.21 2.59 4.44
N GLY A 71 -6.64 1.93 3.46
CA GLY A 71 -5.26 1.44 3.52
C GLY A 71 -4.56 1.59 2.19
N ILE A 72 -3.25 1.78 2.24
CA ILE A 72 -2.37 1.83 1.07
C ILE A 72 -1.21 0.88 1.31
N ILE A 73 -0.92 0.06 0.30
CA ILE A 73 0.28 -0.78 0.25
C ILE A 73 1.15 -0.22 -0.87
N LEU A 74 2.35 0.27 -0.52
CA LEU A 74 3.31 0.75 -1.49
C LEU A 74 4.33 -0.33 -1.79
N LEU A 75 4.54 -0.58 -3.08
CA LEU A 75 5.52 -1.55 -3.57
C LEU A 75 6.82 -0.80 -3.87
N SER A 76 7.92 -1.25 -3.28
CA SER A 76 9.24 -0.64 -3.47
C SER A 76 10.18 -1.60 -4.17
N LYS A 77 10.89 -1.10 -5.18
CA LYS A 77 11.99 -1.83 -5.83
C LYS A 77 13.34 -1.51 -5.24
N ASN A 78 13.48 -0.37 -4.59
CA ASN A 78 14.70 0.07 -3.94
C ASN A 78 14.31 0.99 -2.80
N GLU A 79 14.35 0.46 -1.59
CA GLU A 79 13.89 1.15 -0.40
C GLU A 79 14.62 2.48 -0.15
N GLU A 80 15.94 2.48 -0.28
CA GLU A 80 16.73 3.68 -0.04
C GLU A 80 16.38 4.78 -1.05
N ARG A 81 16.32 4.42 -2.33
CA ARG A 81 16.00 5.38 -3.39
C ARG A 81 14.55 5.85 -3.30
N ASP A 82 13.64 4.96 -2.92
CA ASP A 82 12.21 5.24 -2.91
C ASP A 82 11.73 5.90 -1.61
N SER A 83 12.59 6.03 -0.61
CA SER A 83 12.21 6.53 0.71
C SER A 83 11.55 7.92 0.68
N ILE A 84 11.98 8.81 -0.23
CA ILE A 84 11.38 10.14 -0.35
C ILE A 84 9.91 10.06 -0.76
N TYR A 85 9.55 9.12 -1.63
CA TYR A 85 8.16 8.93 -2.05
C TYR A 85 7.32 8.36 -0.92
N TYR A 86 7.90 7.44 -0.15
CA TYR A 86 7.23 6.94 1.05
C TYR A 86 6.93 8.08 2.03
N LEU A 87 7.91 8.93 2.32
CA LEU A 87 7.75 10.02 3.27
C LEU A 87 6.64 10.97 2.84
N ARG A 88 6.57 11.30 1.56
CA ARG A 88 5.49 12.14 1.02
C ARG A 88 4.13 11.49 1.20
N CYS A 89 4.03 10.20 0.89
CA CYS A 89 2.79 9.45 1.07
C CYS A 89 2.40 9.36 2.54
N ALA A 90 3.38 9.13 3.42
CA ALA A 90 3.15 8.99 4.85
C ALA A 90 2.56 10.28 5.46
N VAL A 91 3.02 11.45 4.99
CA VAL A 91 2.46 12.73 5.44
C VAL A 91 0.98 12.82 5.09
N ILE A 92 0.62 12.44 3.87
CA ILE A 92 -0.77 12.44 3.41
C ILE A 92 -1.59 11.44 4.23
N CYS A 93 -1.07 10.24 4.40
CA CYS A 93 -1.77 9.16 5.12
C CYS A 93 -2.01 9.51 6.59
N GLN A 94 -1.06 10.16 7.24
CA GLN A 94 -1.26 10.60 8.61
C GLN A 94 -2.39 11.61 8.70
N ARG A 95 -2.41 12.58 7.80
CA ARG A 95 -3.45 13.63 7.78
C ARG A 95 -4.83 13.04 7.51
N ALA A 96 -4.92 12.10 6.58
CA ALA A 96 -6.17 11.51 6.15
C ALA A 96 -6.56 10.25 6.92
N GLU A 97 -5.76 9.86 7.91
CA GLU A 97 -5.99 8.64 8.71
C GLU A 97 -6.06 7.38 7.85
N ILE A 98 -5.10 7.26 6.91
CA ILE A 98 -4.95 6.09 6.04
C ILE A 98 -3.83 5.21 6.60
N ASP A 99 -4.08 3.93 6.76
CA ASP A 99 -3.05 2.97 7.17
C ASP A 99 -2.10 2.72 6.00
N LEU A 100 -0.79 2.75 6.27
CA LEU A 100 0.23 2.65 5.24
C LEU A 100 1.16 1.48 5.52
N GLN A 101 1.36 0.64 4.50
CA GLN A 101 2.27 -0.51 4.53
C GLN A 101 3.23 -0.42 3.35
N VAL A 102 4.40 -1.02 3.50
CA VAL A 102 5.40 -1.10 2.43
C VAL A 102 5.78 -2.55 2.20
N VAL A 103 5.84 -2.95 0.94
CA VAL A 103 6.35 -4.26 0.53
C VAL A 103 7.59 -4.06 -0.31
N GLU A 104 8.72 -4.61 0.15
CA GLU A 104 9.98 -4.57 -0.60
C GLU A 104 9.97 -5.72 -1.59
N THR A 105 9.87 -5.40 -2.89
CA THR A 105 9.69 -6.42 -3.92
C THR A 105 10.95 -7.22 -4.21
N ASN A 106 12.13 -6.68 -3.89
CA ASN A 106 13.41 -7.35 -4.08
C ASN A 106 13.80 -8.28 -2.94
N ASP A 107 13.09 -8.22 -1.81
CA ASP A 107 13.45 -8.97 -0.61
C ASP A 107 12.53 -10.18 -0.43
N GLU A 108 13.01 -11.36 -0.86
CA GLU A 108 12.26 -12.60 -0.75
C GLU A 108 12.08 -13.08 0.70
N GLU A 109 12.87 -12.57 1.64
CA GLU A 109 12.78 -12.92 3.04
C GLU A 109 11.71 -12.10 3.76
N GLN A 110 11.28 -11.00 3.17
CA GLN A 110 10.20 -10.18 3.73
C GLN A 110 8.85 -10.68 3.25
N ASP A 111 8.36 -11.75 3.83
CA ASP A 111 7.00 -12.22 3.56
C ASP A 111 5.95 -11.42 4.34
N LYS A 112 6.37 -10.43 5.11
CA LYS A 112 5.48 -9.62 5.92
C LYS A 112 5.30 -8.24 5.33
N ILE A 113 4.06 -7.78 5.28
CA ILE A 113 3.73 -6.39 4.95
C ILE A 113 4.12 -5.55 6.17
N GLY A 114 4.96 -4.53 5.94
CA GLY A 114 5.39 -3.66 7.05
C GLY A 114 6.31 -2.56 6.58
N LEU A 115 6.63 -1.66 7.51
CA LEU A 115 7.57 -0.58 7.26
C LEU A 115 9.00 -1.09 7.45
N SER A 116 9.88 -0.75 6.51
CA SER A 116 11.29 -1.04 6.66
C SER A 116 11.93 -0.09 7.67
N GLU A 117 13.11 -0.45 8.16
CA GLU A 117 13.83 0.39 9.13
C GLU A 117 14.25 1.74 8.53
N VAL A 118 14.65 1.77 7.27
CA VAL A 118 15.03 3.02 6.60
C VAL A 118 13.83 3.97 6.52
N VAL A 119 12.68 3.45 6.12
CA VAL A 119 11.45 4.21 6.00
C VAL A 119 10.97 4.67 7.37
N LYS A 120 11.02 3.81 8.39
CA LYS A 120 10.65 4.16 9.77
C LYS A 120 11.51 5.29 10.32
N LYS A 121 12.82 5.26 10.10
CA LYS A 121 13.72 6.33 10.52
C LYS A 121 13.38 7.65 9.87
N GLY A 122 13.11 7.63 8.56
CA GLY A 122 12.71 8.82 7.83
C GLY A 122 11.39 9.38 8.32
N TRP A 123 10.42 8.51 8.59
CA TRP A 123 9.12 8.90 9.13
C TRP A 123 9.27 9.52 10.52
N SER A 124 10.04 8.90 11.39
CA SER A 124 10.29 9.43 12.73
C SER A 124 10.94 10.81 12.69
N LYS A 125 11.86 11.04 11.76
CA LYS A 125 12.51 12.33 11.56
C LYS A 125 11.50 13.41 11.15
N ILE A 126 10.58 13.09 10.26
CA ILE A 126 9.51 14.02 9.86
C ILE A 126 8.63 14.34 11.05
N MET A 127 8.19 13.32 11.78
CA MET A 127 7.28 13.51 12.92
C MET A 127 7.92 14.31 14.04
N SER A 128 9.23 14.18 14.25
CA SER A 128 9.94 14.94 15.29
C SER A 128 10.07 16.43 14.95
N ASN A 129 9.88 16.81 13.68
CA ASN A 129 9.96 18.21 13.24
C ASN A 129 8.59 18.88 13.13
N ILE A 130 7.54 18.16 13.42
CA ILE A 130 6.18 18.70 13.48
C ILE A 130 5.88 19.19 14.90
#